data_77811f1c84110cbfe58bd104ad6f859a
#
_entry.id   77811f1c84110cbfe58bd104ad6f859a
#
_cell.length_a   1.000
_cell.length_b   1.000
_cell.length_c   1.000
_cell.angle_alpha   90.00
_cell.angle_beta   90.00
_cell.angle_gamma   90.00
#
_symmetry.space_group_name_H-M   'P 1'
#
loop_
_entity.id
_entity.type
_entity.pdbx_description
1 polymer ?
#
loop_
_entity_poly.entity_id
_entity_poly.type
_entity_poly.pdbx_seq_one_letter_code
_entity_poly.pdbx_strand_id
1 'polypeptide(L)'
;MSVTDFIIFKESATNGEILSEKTGSFQQTISNFPVTIEYRLRAIGGENFTSFTSPNNDIYPNVKSTKIVVNLKITSTQTIAGFPLTITILPQQDVVVSTQYLSKNIGIVYTKTNTNFNLDATIATQIGLPVSNSQVQEEFLDTYNVN
;
A
#
# COMPACT_ATOMS: atom_id res chain seq x y z
N MET A 1 -14.76 -0.11 -1.33
CA MET A 1 -14.11 0.06 -0.02
C MET A 1 -14.39 1.46 0.51
N SER A 2 -14.90 1.55 1.72
CA SER A 2 -15.15 2.82 2.39
C SER A 2 -14.09 3.04 3.46
N VAL A 3 -13.51 4.24 3.52
CA VAL A 3 -12.45 4.59 4.47
C VAL A 3 -12.85 5.78 5.35
N THR A 4 -14.13 5.84 5.71
CA THR A 4 -14.65 6.87 6.60
C THR A 4 -13.94 6.80 7.95
N ASP A 5 -13.54 7.95 8.48
CA ASP A 5 -12.85 8.08 9.77
C ASP A 5 -11.47 7.38 9.80
N PHE A 6 -10.87 7.13 8.64
CA PHE A 6 -9.55 6.53 8.56
C PHE A 6 -8.48 7.60 8.78
N ILE A 7 -7.74 7.45 9.88
CA ILE A 7 -6.68 8.41 10.26
C ILE A 7 -5.39 8.01 9.56
N ILE A 8 -4.88 8.86 8.67
CA ILE A 8 -3.65 8.59 7.91
C ILE A 8 -2.42 9.28 8.49
N PHE A 9 -2.60 10.25 9.40
CA PHE A 9 -1.50 10.99 9.99
C PHE A 9 -1.88 11.45 11.39
N LYS A 10 -0.91 11.35 12.31
CA LYS A 10 -1.05 11.85 13.67
C LYS A 10 0.31 12.35 14.12
N GLU A 11 0.39 13.65 14.45
CA GLU A 11 1.65 14.29 14.81
C GLU A 11 2.33 13.66 16.03
N SER A 12 1.54 13.21 17.00
CA SER A 12 2.05 12.60 18.22
C SER A 12 2.28 11.09 18.12
N ALA A 13 2.09 10.49 16.93
CA ALA A 13 2.25 9.05 16.78
C ALA A 13 3.71 8.63 16.94
N THR A 14 3.91 7.45 17.52
CA THR A 14 5.22 6.82 17.59
C THR A 14 5.50 6.04 16.30
N ASN A 15 6.79 5.80 16.04
CA ASN A 15 7.18 5.00 14.87
C ASN A 15 6.65 3.57 15.02
N GLY A 16 5.89 3.12 14.03
CA GLY A 16 5.26 1.81 14.03
C GLY A 16 3.86 1.76 14.64
N GLU A 17 3.38 2.86 15.21
CA GLU A 17 2.03 2.90 15.78
C GLU A 17 0.98 2.78 14.69
N ILE A 18 0.03 1.85 14.86
CA ILE A 18 -1.08 1.69 13.92
C ILE A 18 -2.12 2.78 14.22
N LEU A 19 -2.28 3.71 13.30
CA LEU A 19 -3.22 4.83 13.44
C LEU A 19 -4.64 4.41 13.05
N SER A 20 -4.75 3.61 12.01
CA SER A 20 -6.02 3.09 11.52
C SER A 20 -5.77 1.78 10.80
N GLU A 21 -6.79 0.90 10.86
CA GLU A 21 -6.75 -0.37 10.16
C GLU A 21 -8.15 -0.70 9.66
N LYS A 22 -8.22 -1.17 8.43
CA LYS A 22 -9.47 -1.66 7.84
C LYS A 22 -9.21 -2.95 7.09
N THR A 23 -10.02 -3.95 7.38
CA THR A 23 -9.96 -5.24 6.68
C THR A 23 -11.30 -5.51 6.01
N GLY A 24 -11.28 -6.31 4.98
CA GLY A 24 -12.49 -6.71 4.30
C GLY A 24 -12.19 -7.71 3.20
N SER A 25 -13.24 -8.13 2.53
CA SER A 25 -13.13 -9.00 1.37
C SER A 25 -14.24 -8.66 0.39
N PHE A 26 -13.97 -8.93 -0.88
CA PHE A 26 -14.98 -8.79 -1.93
C PHE A 26 -14.68 -9.79 -3.03
N GLN A 27 -15.70 -10.06 -3.85
CA GLN A 27 -15.58 -10.98 -4.98
C GLN A 27 -15.55 -10.19 -6.28
N GLN A 28 -14.75 -10.69 -7.21
CA GLN A 28 -14.57 -10.07 -8.51
C GLN A 28 -14.26 -11.15 -9.54
N THR A 29 -14.38 -10.82 -10.83
CA THR A 29 -13.96 -11.71 -11.90
C THR A 29 -12.73 -11.14 -12.57
N ILE A 30 -11.65 -11.93 -12.63
CA ILE A 30 -10.40 -11.57 -13.30
C ILE A 30 -10.14 -12.60 -14.37
N SER A 31 -10.00 -12.17 -15.64
CA SER A 31 -9.76 -13.05 -16.80
C SER A 31 -10.74 -14.23 -16.84
N ASN A 32 -12.03 -13.97 -16.57
CA ASN A 32 -13.12 -14.94 -16.50
C ASN A 32 -13.04 -15.92 -15.31
N PHE A 33 -12.18 -15.67 -14.35
CA PHE A 33 -12.09 -16.45 -13.11
C PHE A 33 -12.76 -15.71 -11.96
N PRO A 34 -13.66 -16.38 -11.20
CA PRO A 34 -14.18 -15.78 -9.99
C PRO A 34 -13.09 -15.80 -8.91
N VAL A 35 -12.83 -14.65 -8.32
CA VAL A 35 -11.80 -14.52 -7.29
C VAL A 35 -12.37 -13.86 -6.06
N THR A 36 -11.77 -14.18 -4.90
CA THR A 36 -12.02 -13.49 -3.64
C THR A 36 -10.75 -12.71 -3.30
N ILE A 37 -10.93 -11.40 -3.09
CA ILE A 37 -9.85 -10.51 -2.70
C ILE A 37 -10.04 -10.15 -1.25
N GLU A 38 -9.07 -10.52 -0.41
CA GLU A 38 -9.03 -10.15 1.00
C GLU A 38 -8.00 -9.03 1.15
N TYR A 39 -8.39 -7.96 1.82
CA TYR A 39 -7.50 -6.80 1.97
C TYR A 39 -7.37 -6.37 3.42
N ARG A 40 -6.22 -5.79 3.72
CA ARG A 40 -5.95 -5.11 4.98
C ARG A 40 -5.27 -3.79 4.66
N LEU A 41 -5.90 -2.70 5.03
CA LEU A 41 -5.39 -1.35 4.85
C LEU A 41 -4.98 -0.82 6.21
N ARG A 42 -3.73 -0.35 6.33
CA ARG A 42 -3.20 0.20 7.58
C ARG A 42 -2.58 1.55 7.33
N ALA A 43 -2.79 2.48 8.26
CA ALA A 43 -1.99 3.70 8.36
C ALA A 43 -1.10 3.55 9.58
N ILE A 44 0.20 3.76 9.42
CA ILE A 44 1.21 3.49 10.43
C ILE A 44 2.06 4.75 10.63
N GLY A 45 2.24 5.16 11.89
CA GLY A 45 3.11 6.28 12.23
C GLY A 45 4.56 5.97 11.86
N GLY A 46 5.28 6.97 11.38
CA GLY A 46 6.65 6.84 10.97
C GLY A 46 7.63 7.59 11.86
N GLU A 47 8.76 7.94 11.29
CA GLU A 47 9.86 8.57 12.01
C GLU A 47 9.72 10.08 12.07
N ASN A 48 10.38 10.69 13.06
CA ASN A 48 10.49 12.13 13.19
C ASN A 48 11.90 12.57 12.79
N PHE A 49 11.97 13.67 12.04
CA PHE A 49 13.22 14.25 11.59
C PHE A 49 13.26 15.72 11.97
N THR A 50 14.32 16.17 12.62
CA THR A 50 14.52 17.61 12.87
C THR A 50 14.83 18.32 11.56
N SER A 51 15.51 17.63 10.65
CA SER A 51 15.80 18.09 9.30
C SER A 51 15.75 16.89 8.37
N PHE A 52 15.06 17.04 7.25
CA PHE A 52 14.91 15.99 6.24
C PHE A 52 15.33 16.53 4.88
N THR A 53 16.24 15.81 4.22
CA THR A 53 16.68 16.11 2.86
C THR A 53 16.01 15.12 1.91
N SER A 54 15.17 15.64 1.01
CA SER A 54 14.51 14.81 0.00
C SER A 54 15.53 14.34 -1.04
N PRO A 55 15.22 13.27 -1.82
CA PRO A 55 16.13 12.79 -2.85
C PRO A 55 16.49 13.84 -3.92
N ASN A 56 15.68 14.88 -4.09
CA ASN A 56 16.00 16.01 -5.00
C ASN A 56 16.82 17.12 -4.32
N ASN A 57 17.37 16.84 -3.13
CA ASN A 57 18.25 17.74 -2.37
C ASN A 57 17.58 18.96 -1.72
N ASP A 58 16.26 18.99 -1.64
CA ASP A 58 15.56 20.01 -0.86
C ASP A 58 15.56 19.64 0.63
N ILE A 59 15.76 20.62 1.50
CA ILE A 59 15.85 20.42 2.94
C ILE A 59 14.62 21.03 3.61
N TYR A 60 13.97 20.23 4.47
CA TYR A 60 12.77 20.67 5.19
C TYR A 60 12.95 20.45 6.70
N PRO A 61 12.51 21.42 7.53
CA PRO A 61 12.60 21.26 8.98
C PRO A 61 11.38 20.51 9.56
N ASN A 62 11.57 19.87 10.70
CA ASN A 62 10.49 19.28 11.48
C ASN A 62 9.57 18.39 10.63
N VAL A 63 10.12 17.33 10.08
CA VAL A 63 9.40 16.40 9.21
C VAL A 63 9.00 15.16 10.00
N LYS A 64 7.78 14.69 9.75
CA LYS A 64 7.29 13.41 10.26
C LYS A 64 6.81 12.58 9.09
N SER A 65 7.16 11.31 9.09
CA SER A 65 6.67 10.38 8.07
C SER A 65 5.46 9.59 8.57
N THR A 66 4.66 9.13 7.61
CA THR A 66 3.55 8.21 7.85
C THR A 66 3.51 7.22 6.69
N LYS A 67 3.04 6.01 6.96
CA LYS A 67 2.95 4.96 5.95
C LYS A 67 1.52 4.50 5.77
N ILE A 68 1.16 4.23 4.53
CA ILE A 68 -0.08 3.52 4.21
C ILE A 68 0.33 2.21 3.56
N VAL A 69 -0.15 1.10 4.13
CA VAL A 69 0.22 -0.24 3.68
C VAL A 69 -1.04 -0.97 3.25
N VAL A 70 -1.03 -1.50 2.02
CA VAL A 70 -2.11 -2.33 1.50
C VAL A 70 -1.60 -3.76 1.41
N ASN A 71 -2.22 -4.65 2.17
CA ASN A 71 -1.95 -6.08 2.15
C ASN A 71 -3.09 -6.77 1.42
N LEU A 72 -2.77 -7.65 0.48
CA LEU A 72 -3.77 -8.37 -0.31
C LEU A 72 -3.50 -9.86 -0.30
N LYS A 73 -4.59 -10.62 -0.39
CA LYS A 73 -4.59 -12.06 -0.69
C LYS A 73 -5.70 -12.32 -1.70
N ILE A 74 -5.38 -13.03 -2.76
CA ILE A 74 -6.35 -13.33 -3.81
C ILE A 74 -6.43 -14.85 -3.99
N THR A 75 -7.64 -15.37 -3.87
CA THR A 75 -7.92 -16.80 -4.03
C THR A 75 -9.05 -17.00 -5.02
N SER A 76 -9.08 -18.17 -5.65
CA SER A 76 -10.18 -18.59 -6.50
C SER A 76 -10.64 -19.96 -6.08
N THR A 77 -11.95 -20.13 -5.89
CA THR A 77 -12.53 -21.45 -5.57
C THR A 77 -13.25 -21.94 -6.83
N GLN A 78 -12.84 -23.11 -7.31
CA GLN A 78 -13.40 -23.73 -8.48
C GLN A 78 -13.87 -25.13 -8.14
N THR A 79 -14.89 -25.62 -8.86
CA THR A 79 -15.36 -26.98 -8.69
C THR A 79 -14.72 -27.83 -9.79
N ILE A 80 -13.92 -28.82 -9.40
CA ILE A 80 -13.23 -29.73 -10.32
C ILE A 80 -13.71 -31.15 -9.97
N ALA A 81 -14.30 -31.83 -10.94
CA ALA A 81 -14.84 -33.18 -10.77
C ALA A 81 -15.80 -33.29 -9.57
N GLY A 82 -16.62 -32.26 -9.36
CA GLY A 82 -17.59 -32.23 -8.26
C GLY A 82 -17.02 -31.81 -6.90
N PHE A 83 -15.74 -31.51 -6.82
CA PHE A 83 -15.08 -31.11 -5.56
C PHE A 83 -14.66 -29.64 -5.62
N PRO A 84 -14.91 -28.85 -4.56
CA PRO A 84 -14.41 -27.50 -4.49
C PRO A 84 -12.90 -27.50 -4.26
N LEU A 85 -12.18 -26.70 -5.06
CA LEU A 85 -10.73 -26.52 -4.94
C LEU A 85 -10.43 -25.04 -4.85
N THR A 86 -9.73 -24.63 -3.77
CA THR A 86 -9.30 -23.26 -3.61
C THR A 86 -7.86 -23.11 -4.07
N ILE A 87 -7.64 -22.18 -5.02
CA ILE A 87 -6.34 -21.89 -5.59
C ILE A 87 -5.91 -20.52 -5.11
N THR A 88 -4.70 -20.39 -4.58
CA THR A 88 -4.14 -19.10 -4.20
C THR A 88 -3.49 -18.47 -5.41
N ILE A 89 -4.04 -17.35 -5.88
CA ILE A 89 -3.49 -16.60 -7.01
C ILE A 89 -2.40 -15.65 -6.52
N LEU A 90 -2.71 -14.88 -5.48
CA LEU A 90 -1.75 -13.99 -4.82
C LEU A 90 -1.66 -14.38 -3.35
N PRO A 91 -0.51 -14.93 -2.90
CA PRO A 91 -0.29 -15.17 -1.47
C PRO A 91 -0.36 -13.86 -0.70
N GLN A 92 -0.81 -13.94 0.56
CA GLN A 92 -0.93 -12.75 1.39
C GLN A 92 0.39 -12.01 1.49
N GLN A 93 0.39 -10.72 1.07
CA GLN A 93 1.59 -9.91 1.06
C GLN A 93 1.25 -8.42 1.03
N ASP A 94 2.20 -7.59 1.45
CA ASP A 94 2.09 -6.14 1.29
C ASP A 94 2.38 -5.81 -0.16
N VAL A 95 1.37 -5.30 -0.88
CA VAL A 95 1.50 -4.97 -2.31
C VAL A 95 1.76 -3.49 -2.54
N VAL A 96 1.31 -2.63 -1.64
CA VAL A 96 1.55 -1.19 -1.72
C VAL A 96 2.04 -0.70 -0.37
N VAL A 97 3.16 0.02 -0.37
CA VAL A 97 3.67 0.74 0.80
C VAL A 97 3.95 2.16 0.34
N SER A 98 3.14 3.11 0.81
CA SER A 98 3.31 4.51 0.50
C SER A 98 3.77 5.25 1.75
N THR A 99 4.95 5.87 1.68
CA THR A 99 5.50 6.65 2.77
C THR A 99 5.42 8.13 2.42
N GLN A 100 4.74 8.89 3.26
CA GLN A 100 4.59 10.33 3.10
C GLN A 100 5.41 11.06 4.16
N TYR A 101 6.09 12.12 3.74
CA TYR A 101 6.90 12.96 4.61
C TYR A 101 6.25 14.33 4.68
N LEU A 102 5.87 14.75 5.90
CA LEU A 102 5.15 15.98 6.11
C LEU A 102 6.01 16.93 6.97
N SER A 103 6.26 18.12 6.44
CA SER A 103 6.96 19.16 7.19
C SER A 103 5.93 20.05 7.89
N LYS A 104 6.22 20.40 9.15
CA LYS A 104 5.31 21.23 9.94
C LYS A 104 5.09 22.57 9.22
N ASN A 105 3.81 22.99 9.12
CA ASN A 105 3.35 24.22 8.46
C ASN A 105 3.50 24.22 6.94
N ILE A 106 4.07 23.19 6.32
CA ILE A 106 4.20 23.10 4.87
C ILE A 106 3.25 22.05 4.29
N GLY A 107 3.16 20.89 4.95
CA GLY A 107 2.37 19.75 4.48
C GLY A 107 3.25 18.67 3.89
N ILE A 108 2.72 17.92 2.92
CA ILE A 108 3.45 16.81 2.30
C ILE A 108 4.56 17.38 1.42
N VAL A 109 5.82 17.01 1.72
CA VAL A 109 6.99 17.49 0.98
C VAL A 109 7.58 16.42 0.08
N TYR A 110 7.33 15.15 0.39
CA TYR A 110 7.83 14.03 -0.40
C TYR A 110 6.96 12.81 -0.15
N THR A 111 6.69 12.05 -1.20
CA THR A 111 5.97 10.78 -1.11
C THR A 111 6.70 9.73 -1.93
N LYS A 112 6.92 8.56 -1.35
CA LYS A 112 7.49 7.41 -2.05
C LYS A 112 6.51 6.24 -1.93
N THR A 113 6.07 5.73 -3.06
CA THR A 113 5.16 4.60 -3.12
C THR A 113 5.85 3.43 -3.80
N ASN A 114 5.93 2.32 -3.09
CA ASN A 114 6.43 1.05 -3.61
C ASN A 114 5.24 0.15 -3.86
N THR A 115 5.11 -0.34 -5.09
CA THR A 115 4.13 -1.34 -5.47
C THR A 115 4.90 -2.59 -5.88
N ASN A 116 4.58 -3.71 -5.24
CA ASN A 116 5.29 -4.97 -5.49
C ASN A 116 4.33 -6.13 -5.27
N PHE A 117 4.32 -7.08 -6.20
CA PHE A 117 3.55 -8.30 -5.99
C PHE A 117 4.28 -9.49 -6.60
N ASN A 118 4.04 -10.67 -6.01
CA ASN A 118 4.55 -11.94 -6.48
C ASN A 118 3.39 -12.92 -6.56
N LEU A 119 3.07 -13.38 -7.78
CA LEU A 119 2.03 -14.36 -8.03
C LEU A 119 2.64 -15.76 -8.01
N ASP A 120 1.79 -16.78 -7.80
CA ASP A 120 2.19 -18.16 -8.07
C ASP A 120 2.53 -18.29 -9.56
N ALA A 121 3.70 -18.85 -9.87
CA ALA A 121 4.20 -18.90 -11.25
C ALA A 121 3.27 -19.69 -12.18
N THR A 122 2.73 -20.81 -11.71
CA THR A 122 1.81 -21.65 -12.49
C THR A 122 0.53 -20.88 -12.80
N ILE A 123 -0.03 -20.23 -11.80
CA ILE A 123 -1.27 -19.45 -11.95
C ILE A 123 -1.05 -18.24 -12.87
N ALA A 124 0.06 -17.52 -12.66
CA ALA A 124 0.37 -16.35 -13.49
C ALA A 124 0.44 -16.71 -14.98
N THR A 125 1.07 -17.84 -15.31
CA THR A 125 1.15 -18.34 -16.68
C THR A 125 -0.23 -18.65 -17.23
N GLN A 126 -1.09 -19.28 -16.44
CA GLN A 126 -2.43 -19.67 -16.88
C GLN A 126 -3.34 -18.47 -17.15
N ILE A 127 -3.22 -17.40 -16.38
CA ILE A 127 -4.07 -16.21 -16.52
C ILE A 127 -3.43 -15.11 -17.37
N GLY A 128 -2.20 -15.33 -17.85
CA GLY A 128 -1.53 -14.40 -18.75
C GLY A 128 -0.98 -13.14 -18.06
N LEU A 129 -0.69 -13.22 -16.75
CA LEU A 129 -0.13 -12.11 -16.00
C LEU A 129 1.36 -12.34 -15.71
N PRO A 130 2.13 -11.27 -15.49
CA PRO A 130 3.53 -11.44 -15.06
C PRO A 130 3.59 -12.07 -13.67
N VAL A 131 4.61 -12.91 -13.43
CA VAL A 131 4.80 -13.59 -12.15
C VAL A 131 5.03 -12.58 -11.04
N SER A 132 5.79 -11.54 -11.32
CA SER A 132 6.07 -10.49 -10.35
C SER A 132 6.16 -9.14 -11.04
N ASN A 133 5.94 -8.10 -10.26
CA ASN A 133 6.12 -6.72 -10.71
C ASN A 133 6.55 -5.88 -9.52
N SER A 134 7.45 -4.95 -9.77
CA SER A 134 7.90 -4.00 -8.76
C SER A 134 7.98 -2.62 -9.41
N GLN A 135 7.37 -1.64 -8.74
CA GLN A 135 7.31 -0.27 -9.24
C GLN A 135 7.53 0.69 -8.08
N VAL A 136 8.32 1.73 -8.31
CA VAL A 136 8.54 2.79 -7.34
C VAL A 136 8.08 4.09 -7.97
N GLN A 137 7.24 4.82 -7.24
CA GLN A 137 6.77 6.13 -7.64
C GLN A 137 7.19 7.14 -6.59
N GLU A 138 7.76 8.27 -7.02
CA GLU A 138 8.17 9.33 -6.12
C GLU A 138 7.48 10.63 -6.52
N GLU A 139 7.01 11.38 -5.52
CA GLU A 139 6.39 12.68 -5.72
C GLU A 139 7.11 13.70 -4.83
N PHE A 140 7.48 14.83 -5.42
CA PHE A 140 8.21 15.88 -4.73
C PHE A 140 7.37 17.15 -4.68
N LEU A 141 7.53 17.90 -3.58
CA LEU A 141 6.98 19.24 -3.52
C LEU A 141 7.79 20.13 -4.46
N ASP A 142 7.15 20.59 -5.53
CA ASP A 142 7.84 21.36 -6.58
C ASP A 142 8.10 22.79 -6.14
N THR A 143 7.04 23.51 -5.77
CA THR A 143 7.15 24.86 -5.23
C THR A 143 6.15 25.03 -4.10
N TYR A 144 6.50 25.83 -3.10
CA TYR A 144 5.57 26.17 -2.03
C TYR A 144 5.80 27.61 -1.57
N ASN A 145 4.72 28.21 -1.05
CA ASN A 145 4.75 29.53 -0.46
C ASN A 145 4.24 29.44 0.97
N VAL A 146 5.03 29.91 1.92
CA VAL A 146 4.65 29.99 3.33
C VAL A 146 4.63 31.45 3.73
N ASN A 147 3.44 31.94 4.02
CA ASN A 147 3.25 33.33 4.43
C ASN A 147 2.97 33.42 5.93
#